data_55e01206a5c726739913f0e0ab889ba9
#
_entry.id   55e01206a5c726739913f0e0ab889ba9
#
_cell.length_a   1.000
_cell.length_b   1.000
_cell.length_c   1.000
_cell.angle_alpha   90.00
_cell.angle_beta   90.00
_cell.angle_gamma   90.00
#
_symmetry.space_group_name_H-M   'P 1'
#
loop_
_entity.id
_entity.type
_entity.pdbx_description
1 polymer ?
#
loop_
_entity_poly.entity_id
_entity_poly.type
_entity_poly.pdbx_seq_one_letter_code
_entity_poly.pdbx_strand_id
1 'polypeptide(L)'
;MQKQKIRRRNRQPSPLVAQHYAVDSKQSRLQRLRDFINRHRIATMCICGVILIAIGGAVAFVLTYRAPVADTAYHAPAKKAPKTAEKYYSHLNGIEVASKADLSKPVTAIMIENSPDARPHSGLKQAEVVYEAIAEGGITRFLTIFQQHKPQLIGPVRSLRMYYVDWLAPYQASVAHVGGSHASLQEIRNGKYRDIDQFFNGSSYWRANDRRPPHNVYTSFEKLDALNAGKGYKSSQFTSFTRTDGKASDKPNATSIDINFSSSWYNTHYDYDKASNTYLRSIGGQASNDREEGRLAPSVVIALHVNETTVMEDGWRQSIVTNGTGTATVFQNGTAAECTWRKNDRFSPLELIDAASKPVVLNRGQTWIAAVPNSGGGISWQ
;
A
#
# COMPACT_ATOMS: atom_id res chain seq x y z
N MET A 1 13.09 -15.61 -71.97
CA MET A 1 14.30 -15.69 -72.70
C MET A 1 15.33 -16.36 -71.84
N GLN A 2 15.48 -17.67 -71.86
CA GLN A 2 16.34 -18.55 -72.65
C GLN A 2 17.77 -18.06 -72.74
N LYS A 3 18.72 -18.80 -72.17
CA LYS A 3 19.71 -19.70 -72.73
C LYS A 3 20.71 -20.11 -71.68
N GLN A 4 20.87 -21.33 -71.39
CA GLN A 4 21.50 -22.51 -71.95
C GLN A 4 22.84 -22.82 -71.28
N LYS A 5 22.84 -24.04 -70.77
CA LYS A 5 23.85 -25.00 -70.39
C LYS A 5 25.06 -25.07 -71.41
N ILE A 6 26.24 -25.36 -70.88
CA ILE A 6 27.16 -26.35 -71.51
C ILE A 6 27.88 -27.14 -70.39
N ARG A 7 27.75 -28.49 -70.54
CA ARG A 7 28.52 -29.54 -69.88
C ARG A 7 29.85 -29.69 -70.61
N ARG A 8 30.92 -30.01 -69.90
CA ARG A 8 31.99 -30.87 -70.52
C ARG A 8 32.45 -31.92 -69.52
N ARG A 9 32.54 -33.14 -70.09
CA ARG A 9 32.86 -34.46 -69.55
C ARG A 9 34.37 -34.66 -69.40
N ASN A 10 34.74 -35.31 -68.27
CA ASN A 10 35.54 -36.54 -68.18
C ASN A 10 36.67 -36.86 -69.08
N ARG A 11 37.77 -37.26 -68.48
CA ARG A 11 38.43 -38.57 -68.72
C ARG A 11 39.52 -38.81 -67.68
N GLN A 12 39.38 -39.90 -66.92
CA GLN A 12 40.45 -40.57 -66.17
C GLN A 12 41.32 -41.34 -67.12
N PRO A 13 42.58 -41.61 -66.78
CA PRO A 13 43.26 -42.79 -67.18
C PRO A 13 43.66 -43.70 -66.02
N SER A 14 43.59 -44.97 -66.30
CA SER A 14 43.70 -46.16 -65.47
C SER A 14 45.13 -46.45 -64.90
N PRO A 15 45.23 -47.32 -63.89
CA PRO A 15 46.45 -47.61 -63.12
C PRO A 15 47.19 -48.79 -63.73
N LEU A 16 48.48 -48.70 -63.96
CA LEU A 16 49.41 -49.80 -64.08
C LEU A 16 50.77 -49.27 -64.64
N VAL A 17 51.63 -48.72 -63.80
CA VAL A 17 53.11 -48.65 -63.89
C VAL A 17 53.65 -47.90 -62.68
N ALA A 18 53.77 -48.52 -61.52
CA ALA A 18 54.47 -47.96 -60.39
C ALA A 18 54.85 -49.02 -59.34
N GLN A 19 55.21 -50.22 -59.75
CA GLN A 19 55.53 -51.25 -58.73
C GLN A 19 56.96 -51.85 -58.85
N HIS A 20 57.89 -51.27 -59.60
CA HIS A 20 59.22 -51.86 -59.78
C HIS A 20 60.42 -51.00 -59.30
N TYR A 21 60.31 -49.88 -58.69
CA TYR A 21 61.45 -49.05 -58.24
C TYR A 21 61.56 -48.82 -56.71
N ALA A 22 60.83 -49.50 -55.90
CA ALA A 22 60.81 -49.20 -54.44
C ALA A 22 61.65 -50.20 -53.57
N VAL A 23 62.23 -51.26 -54.13
CA VAL A 23 62.90 -52.30 -53.30
C VAL A 23 64.40 -52.11 -53.20
N ASP A 24 65.06 -51.42 -54.12
CA ASP A 24 66.53 -51.35 -54.14
C ASP A 24 67.17 -50.20 -53.36
N SER A 25 66.38 -49.21 -52.95
CA SER A 25 66.91 -48.05 -52.22
C SER A 25 66.96 -48.21 -50.66
N LYS A 26 66.25 -49.18 -50.11
CA LYS A 26 66.23 -49.37 -48.64
C LYS A 26 67.41 -50.16 -48.11
N GLN A 27 67.93 -51.15 -48.86
CA GLN A 27 69.11 -51.95 -48.46
C GLN A 27 70.40 -51.13 -48.43
N SER A 28 70.64 -50.24 -49.36
CA SER A 28 71.81 -49.40 -49.41
C SER A 28 71.95 -48.36 -48.32
N ARG A 29 70.85 -47.83 -47.82
CA ARG A 29 70.81 -46.82 -46.73
C ARG A 29 71.11 -47.47 -45.41
N LEU A 30 70.56 -48.62 -45.10
CA LEU A 30 70.78 -49.35 -43.85
C LEU A 30 72.21 -49.80 -43.73
N GLN A 31 72.86 -50.25 -44.87
CA GLN A 31 74.26 -50.62 -44.85
C GLN A 31 75.17 -49.42 -44.62
N ARG A 32 74.93 -48.27 -45.21
CA ARG A 32 75.69 -47.03 -44.97
C ARG A 32 75.51 -46.53 -43.51
N LEU A 33 74.32 -46.65 -42.93
CA LEU A 33 74.07 -46.28 -41.52
C LEU A 33 74.83 -47.22 -40.55
N ARG A 34 74.93 -48.52 -40.89
CA ARG A 34 75.65 -49.51 -40.06
C ARG A 34 77.15 -49.27 -40.13
N ASP A 35 77.70 -48.95 -41.26
CA ASP A 35 79.14 -48.63 -41.45
C ASP A 35 79.49 -47.29 -40.77
N PHE A 36 78.63 -46.31 -40.81
CA PHE A 36 78.80 -45.06 -40.05
C PHE A 36 78.77 -45.26 -38.52
N ILE A 37 77.86 -46.04 -38.04
CA ILE A 37 77.77 -46.37 -36.57
C ILE A 37 79.04 -47.14 -36.13
N ASN A 38 79.53 -48.07 -36.92
CA ASN A 38 80.75 -48.87 -36.56
C ASN A 38 82.07 -48.06 -36.67
N ARG A 39 82.13 -47.04 -37.52
CA ARG A 39 83.30 -46.16 -37.70
C ARG A 39 83.40 -45.08 -36.65
N HIS A 40 82.23 -44.68 -36.07
CA HIS A 40 82.09 -43.58 -35.05
C HIS A 40 81.39 -44.03 -33.80
N ARG A 41 81.76 -45.24 -33.27
CA ARG A 41 81.10 -45.84 -32.11
C ARG A 41 80.98 -44.88 -30.89
N ILE A 42 82.10 -44.17 -30.55
CA ILE A 42 82.10 -43.24 -29.42
C ILE A 42 81.18 -42.04 -29.69
N ALA A 43 81.21 -41.42 -30.86
CA ALA A 43 80.36 -40.31 -31.20
C ALA A 43 78.88 -40.71 -31.24
N THR A 44 78.58 -41.92 -31.70
CA THR A 44 77.18 -42.43 -31.73
C THR A 44 76.67 -42.70 -30.31
N MET A 45 77.53 -43.24 -29.42
CA MET A 45 77.17 -43.42 -28.04
C MET A 45 76.91 -42.08 -27.28
N CYS A 46 77.75 -41.06 -27.58
CA CYS A 46 77.56 -39.74 -27.01
C CYS A 46 76.25 -39.07 -27.50
N ILE A 47 75.94 -39.18 -28.80
CA ILE A 47 74.70 -38.64 -29.37
C ILE A 47 73.47 -39.37 -28.75
N CYS A 48 73.51 -40.69 -28.69
CA CYS A 48 72.44 -41.47 -28.06
C CYS A 48 72.24 -41.09 -26.57
N GLY A 49 73.34 -40.89 -25.83
CA GLY A 49 73.33 -40.45 -24.45
C GLY A 49 72.68 -39.09 -24.27
N VAL A 50 73.03 -38.11 -25.11
CA VAL A 50 72.42 -36.76 -25.09
C VAL A 50 70.93 -36.81 -25.43
N ILE A 51 70.55 -37.62 -26.42
CA ILE A 51 69.11 -37.79 -26.77
C ILE A 51 68.37 -38.44 -25.62
N LEU A 52 68.90 -39.45 -24.95
CA LEU A 52 68.26 -40.08 -23.80
C LEU A 52 68.12 -39.12 -22.62
N ILE A 53 69.13 -38.28 -22.37
CA ILE A 53 69.08 -37.24 -21.33
C ILE A 53 68.05 -36.19 -21.71
N ALA A 54 67.97 -35.77 -22.97
CA ALA A 54 66.98 -34.82 -23.44
C ALA A 54 65.55 -35.39 -23.36
N ILE A 55 65.36 -36.66 -23.72
CA ILE A 55 64.05 -37.32 -23.59
C ILE A 55 63.69 -37.51 -22.10
N GLY A 56 64.66 -37.95 -21.27
CA GLY A 56 64.46 -38.09 -19.83
C GLY A 56 64.08 -36.73 -19.16
N GLY A 57 64.80 -35.68 -19.55
CA GLY A 57 64.53 -34.32 -19.10
C GLY A 57 63.14 -33.80 -19.54
N ALA A 58 62.74 -34.06 -20.77
CA ALA A 58 61.41 -33.69 -21.27
C ALA A 58 60.31 -34.47 -20.57
N VAL A 59 60.51 -35.77 -20.33
CA VAL A 59 59.51 -36.58 -19.60
C VAL A 59 59.45 -36.15 -18.13
N ALA A 60 60.61 -35.91 -17.49
CA ALA A 60 60.59 -35.36 -16.11
C ALA A 60 59.96 -33.97 -16.03
N PHE A 61 60.18 -33.11 -17.04
CA PHE A 61 59.52 -31.80 -17.16
C PHE A 61 58.02 -31.93 -17.30
N VAL A 62 57.54 -32.81 -18.16
CA VAL A 62 56.10 -33.04 -18.37
C VAL A 62 55.46 -33.64 -17.11
N LEU A 63 56.17 -34.52 -16.40
CA LEU A 63 55.65 -35.14 -15.16
C LEU A 63 55.69 -34.22 -13.94
N THR A 64 56.61 -33.27 -13.90
CA THR A 64 56.80 -32.35 -12.76
C THR A 64 56.21 -30.96 -13.01
N TYR A 65 56.07 -30.56 -14.26
CA TYR A 65 55.45 -29.29 -14.63
C TYR A 65 53.95 -29.36 -14.48
N ARG A 66 53.46 -29.14 -13.24
CA ARG A 66 52.10 -28.75 -13.07
C ARG A 66 52.00 -27.29 -13.47
N ALA A 67 51.45 -27.02 -14.64
CA ALA A 67 51.01 -25.66 -15.00
C ALA A 67 50.19 -25.15 -13.86
N PRO A 68 50.41 -23.90 -13.36
CA PRO A 68 49.48 -23.30 -12.42
C PRO A 68 48.10 -23.38 -13.07
N VAL A 69 47.20 -24.14 -12.45
CA VAL A 69 45.79 -24.10 -12.79
C VAL A 69 45.38 -22.67 -12.45
N ALA A 70 45.30 -21.81 -13.48
CA ALA A 70 44.63 -20.56 -13.30
C ALA A 70 43.21 -20.92 -12.86
N ASP A 71 42.91 -20.63 -11.60
CA ASP A 71 41.56 -20.74 -11.05
C ASP A 71 40.74 -19.65 -11.74
N THR A 72 40.43 -19.84 -13.01
CA THR A 72 39.42 -19.14 -13.73
C THR A 72 38.08 -19.76 -13.34
N ALA A 73 37.80 -19.81 -12.05
CA ALA A 73 36.41 -19.82 -11.61
C ALA A 73 35.80 -18.55 -12.20
N TYR A 74 35.18 -18.66 -13.36
CA TYR A 74 34.29 -17.63 -13.90
C TYR A 74 33.21 -17.45 -12.85
N HIS A 75 33.43 -16.52 -11.93
CA HIS A 75 32.36 -15.99 -11.11
C HIS A 75 31.44 -15.26 -12.06
N ALA A 76 30.45 -15.97 -12.57
CA ALA A 76 29.31 -15.31 -13.21
C ALA A 76 28.90 -14.17 -12.28
N PRO A 77 28.80 -12.93 -12.77
CA PRO A 77 28.38 -11.83 -11.92
C PRO A 77 27.11 -12.25 -11.22
N ALA A 78 27.12 -12.26 -9.86
CA ALA A 78 25.98 -12.65 -9.05
C ALA A 78 24.77 -11.91 -9.62
N LYS A 79 23.80 -12.66 -10.15
CA LYS A 79 22.55 -12.10 -10.64
C LYS A 79 22.03 -11.27 -9.48
N LYS A 80 22.08 -9.92 -9.59
CA LYS A 80 21.52 -9.05 -8.55
C LYS A 80 20.12 -9.58 -8.28
N ALA A 81 19.87 -9.99 -7.04
CA ALA A 81 18.54 -10.40 -6.63
C ALA A 81 17.54 -9.34 -7.14
N PRO A 82 16.44 -9.73 -7.76
CA PRO A 82 15.47 -8.77 -8.27
C PRO A 82 15.15 -7.82 -7.10
N LYS A 83 15.36 -6.52 -7.30
CA LYS A 83 15.07 -5.49 -6.31
C LYS A 83 13.58 -5.64 -6.00
N THR A 84 13.24 -6.09 -4.80
CA THR A 84 11.85 -6.19 -4.35
C THR A 84 11.22 -4.83 -4.63
N ALA A 85 10.14 -4.80 -5.40
CA ALA A 85 9.45 -3.56 -5.70
C ALA A 85 9.06 -2.87 -4.38
N GLU A 86 9.42 -1.60 -4.27
CA GLU A 86 9.08 -0.81 -3.09
C GLU A 86 7.56 -0.66 -3.00
N LYS A 87 6.98 -1.03 -1.88
CA LYS A 87 5.54 -0.95 -1.63
C LYS A 87 5.20 0.36 -0.91
N TYR A 88 4.16 1.00 -1.35
CA TYR A 88 3.65 2.23 -0.75
C TYR A 88 2.27 1.97 -0.14
N TYR A 89 1.98 2.60 1.00
CA TYR A 89 0.75 2.38 1.75
C TYR A 89 0.09 3.72 2.10
N SER A 90 -1.21 3.84 1.86
CA SER A 90 -2.00 5.03 2.19
C SER A 90 -1.82 5.44 3.66
N HIS A 91 -1.61 6.73 3.89
CA HIS A 91 -1.51 7.27 5.25
C HIS A 91 -2.85 7.24 6.00
N LEU A 92 -4.00 7.21 5.32
CA LEU A 92 -5.32 7.18 5.97
C LEU A 92 -5.68 5.80 6.50
N ASN A 93 -5.61 4.78 5.63
CA ASN A 93 -6.11 3.43 5.96
C ASN A 93 -5.07 2.32 5.79
N GLY A 94 -3.85 2.65 5.36
CA GLY A 94 -2.76 1.69 5.23
C GLY A 94 -2.89 0.71 4.07
N ILE A 95 -3.85 0.83 3.16
CA ILE A 95 -3.93 -0.03 1.98
C ILE A 95 -2.76 0.24 1.03
N GLU A 96 -2.31 -0.79 0.32
CA GLU A 96 -1.26 -0.66 -0.69
C GLU A 96 -1.75 0.24 -1.85
N VAL A 97 -0.89 1.18 -2.27
CA VAL A 97 -1.16 2.10 -3.38
C VAL A 97 -0.13 1.90 -4.49
N ALA A 98 -0.49 2.27 -5.71
CA ALA A 98 0.29 1.96 -6.89
C ALA A 98 1.66 2.68 -6.92
N SER A 99 1.75 3.88 -6.33
CA SER A 99 2.96 4.70 -6.40
C SER A 99 3.13 5.62 -5.19
N LYS A 100 4.35 6.12 -5.00
CA LYS A 100 4.64 7.16 -4.00
C LYS A 100 3.84 8.44 -4.21
N ALA A 101 3.49 8.78 -5.46
CA ALA A 101 2.70 9.96 -5.77
C ALA A 101 1.28 9.88 -5.20
N ASP A 102 0.72 8.67 -5.06
CA ASP A 102 -0.62 8.47 -4.49
C ASP A 102 -0.70 8.88 -3.01
N LEU A 103 0.42 8.88 -2.29
CA LEU A 103 0.48 9.28 -0.88
C LEU A 103 0.18 10.77 -0.67
N SER A 104 0.41 11.60 -1.68
CA SER A 104 0.19 13.05 -1.64
C SER A 104 -1.05 13.51 -2.38
N LYS A 105 -1.90 12.62 -2.88
CA LYS A 105 -3.19 12.99 -3.48
C LYS A 105 -3.99 13.89 -2.52
N PRO A 106 -4.82 14.82 -3.04
CA PRO A 106 -5.63 15.68 -2.18
C PRO A 106 -6.59 14.85 -1.33
N VAL A 107 -6.67 15.20 -0.05
CA VAL A 107 -7.65 14.66 0.87
C VAL A 107 -8.92 15.49 0.78
N THR A 108 -10.07 14.83 0.75
CA THR A 108 -11.39 15.49 0.81
C THR A 108 -12.17 14.94 2.01
N ALA A 109 -12.61 15.83 2.86
CA ALA A 109 -13.52 15.53 3.96
C ALA A 109 -14.94 15.90 3.57
N ILE A 110 -15.93 15.09 3.97
CA ILE A 110 -17.34 15.32 3.63
C ILE A 110 -18.20 15.13 4.87
N MET A 111 -19.03 16.13 5.16
CA MET A 111 -20.01 16.05 6.24
C MET A 111 -21.23 15.26 5.78
N ILE A 112 -21.53 14.12 6.42
CA ILE A 112 -22.67 13.26 6.10
C ILE A 112 -23.65 13.25 7.28
N GLU A 113 -24.94 13.46 6.99
CA GLU A 113 -26.03 13.43 7.95
C GLU A 113 -26.28 12.00 8.46
N ASN A 114 -26.80 11.87 9.70
CA ASN A 114 -27.18 10.57 10.26
C ASN A 114 -28.57 10.54 10.89
N SER A 115 -29.47 11.46 10.54
CA SER A 115 -30.89 11.29 10.93
C SER A 115 -31.50 10.01 10.30
N PRO A 116 -32.55 9.42 10.89
CA PRO A 116 -33.20 8.24 10.31
C PRO A 116 -33.58 8.42 8.83
N ASP A 117 -34.09 9.60 8.45
CA ASP A 117 -34.50 9.91 7.07
C ASP A 117 -33.34 10.02 6.09
N ALA A 118 -32.09 10.11 6.58
CA ALA A 118 -30.89 10.11 5.78
C ALA A 118 -30.34 8.69 5.50
N ARG A 119 -30.89 7.67 6.12
CA ARG A 119 -30.41 6.26 6.00
C ARG A 119 -31.17 5.50 4.90
N PRO A 120 -30.52 4.58 4.16
CA PRO A 120 -29.08 4.32 4.12
C PRO A 120 -28.32 5.44 3.42
N HIS A 121 -27.06 5.63 3.82
CA HIS A 121 -26.15 6.64 3.25
C HIS A 121 -25.51 6.12 1.97
N SER A 122 -25.00 7.04 1.14
CA SER A 122 -24.19 6.71 -0.04
C SER A 122 -22.73 7.12 0.17
N GLY A 123 -21.79 6.28 -0.25
CA GLY A 123 -20.34 6.53 -0.22
C GLY A 123 -19.67 6.32 1.14
N LEU A 124 -20.42 5.96 2.18
CA LEU A 124 -19.91 5.83 3.56
C LEU A 124 -18.98 4.61 3.72
N LYS A 125 -19.24 3.52 2.98
CA LYS A 125 -18.42 2.31 3.02
C LYS A 125 -17.02 2.52 2.45
N GLN A 126 -16.86 3.42 1.49
CA GLN A 126 -15.58 3.75 0.88
C GLN A 126 -14.78 4.80 1.65
N ALA A 127 -15.36 5.46 2.66
CA ALA A 127 -14.62 6.38 3.52
C ALA A 127 -13.45 5.65 4.20
N GLU A 128 -12.27 6.25 4.18
CA GLU A 128 -11.08 5.66 4.78
C GLU A 128 -11.03 5.87 6.28
N VAL A 129 -11.50 7.05 6.74
CA VAL A 129 -11.69 7.37 8.15
C VAL A 129 -13.06 8.03 8.33
N VAL A 130 -13.80 7.64 9.35
CA VAL A 130 -15.08 8.22 9.74
C VAL A 130 -15.01 8.67 11.19
N TYR A 131 -15.27 9.94 11.44
CA TYR A 131 -15.54 10.44 12.78
C TYR A 131 -17.06 10.56 12.98
N GLU A 132 -17.57 9.99 14.06
CA GLU A 132 -18.97 10.08 14.45
C GLU A 132 -19.08 10.79 15.79
N ALA A 133 -19.91 11.83 15.86
CA ALA A 133 -20.18 12.58 17.08
C ALA A 133 -21.60 13.13 17.09
N ILE A 134 -22.14 13.46 18.23
CA ILE A 134 -23.42 14.16 18.35
C ILE A 134 -23.29 15.56 17.78
N ALA A 135 -24.22 15.96 16.93
CA ALA A 135 -24.22 17.27 16.29
C ALA A 135 -25.20 18.25 16.93
N GLU A 136 -26.44 17.84 17.08
CA GLU A 136 -27.53 18.58 17.74
C GLU A 136 -28.65 17.63 18.16
N GLY A 137 -29.32 17.92 19.29
CA GLY A 137 -30.53 17.18 19.73
C GLY A 137 -30.32 15.68 19.89
N GLY A 138 -29.11 15.23 20.20
CA GLY A 138 -28.75 13.82 20.29
C GLY A 138 -28.51 13.13 18.94
N ILE A 139 -28.70 13.81 17.80
CA ILE A 139 -28.48 13.28 16.45
C ILE A 139 -26.98 13.23 16.17
N THR A 140 -26.43 12.07 15.83
CA THR A 140 -25.03 11.96 15.40
C THR A 140 -24.85 12.42 13.95
N ARG A 141 -23.62 12.74 13.57
CA ARG A 141 -23.21 13.12 12.22
C ARG A 141 -21.85 12.55 11.92
N PHE A 142 -21.53 12.36 10.63
CA PHE A 142 -20.25 11.84 10.20
C PHE A 142 -19.40 12.93 9.55
N LEU A 143 -18.13 12.98 9.93
CA LEU A 143 -17.06 13.54 9.10
C LEU A 143 -16.34 12.37 8.44
N THR A 144 -16.50 12.24 7.13
CA THR A 144 -15.88 11.17 6.34
C THR A 144 -14.67 11.70 5.59
N ILE A 145 -13.56 10.96 5.59
CA ILE A 145 -12.30 11.40 5.01
C ILE A 145 -11.89 10.41 3.92
N PHE A 146 -11.54 10.95 2.75
CA PHE A 146 -11.20 10.22 1.53
C PHE A 146 -9.89 10.72 0.93
N GLN A 147 -9.09 9.80 0.40
CA GLN A 147 -7.91 10.12 -0.40
C GLN A 147 -7.80 9.20 -1.61
N GLN A 148 -7.88 7.90 -1.42
CA GLN A 148 -7.72 6.90 -2.48
C GLN A 148 -9.05 6.45 -3.09
N HIS A 149 -10.06 6.27 -2.26
CA HIS A 149 -11.39 5.87 -2.70
C HIS A 149 -12.22 7.08 -3.18
N LYS A 150 -12.94 6.90 -4.28
CA LYS A 150 -13.64 7.97 -5.00
C LYS A 150 -15.06 7.56 -5.38
N PRO A 151 -15.99 7.41 -4.40
CA PRO A 151 -17.36 7.00 -4.69
C PRO A 151 -18.07 7.99 -5.65
N GLN A 152 -18.92 7.43 -6.51
CA GLN A 152 -19.66 8.20 -7.51
C GLN A 152 -20.88 8.93 -6.93
N LEU A 153 -21.37 8.50 -5.76
CA LEU A 153 -22.49 9.10 -5.05
C LEU A 153 -22.15 9.20 -3.57
N ILE A 154 -22.29 10.39 -2.99
CA ILE A 154 -21.97 10.65 -1.60
C ILE A 154 -23.03 11.54 -0.97
N GLY A 155 -23.55 11.10 0.17
CA GLY A 155 -24.47 11.89 0.93
C GLY A 155 -25.48 11.10 1.77
N PRO A 156 -26.46 11.78 2.36
CA PRO A 156 -26.77 13.22 2.25
C PRO A 156 -25.71 14.10 2.94
N VAL A 157 -25.25 15.13 2.22
CA VAL A 157 -24.25 16.09 2.74
C VAL A 157 -24.94 17.05 3.71
N ARG A 158 -24.26 17.40 4.80
CA ARG A 158 -24.87 18.18 5.90
C ARG A 158 -23.91 19.24 6.47
N SER A 159 -24.41 19.96 7.47
CA SER A 159 -23.76 21.13 8.04
C SER A 159 -22.53 20.79 8.89
N LEU A 160 -21.53 21.66 8.83
CA LEU A 160 -20.28 21.60 9.58
C LEU A 160 -20.48 22.01 11.07
N ARG A 161 -19.67 21.48 11.97
CA ARG A 161 -19.56 21.87 13.39
C ARG A 161 -18.10 22.11 13.73
N MET A 162 -17.83 22.88 14.82
CA MET A 162 -16.48 23.32 15.14
C MET A 162 -15.53 22.15 15.42
N TYR A 163 -15.93 21.16 16.20
CA TYR A 163 -15.10 19.99 16.51
C TYR A 163 -14.75 19.16 15.27
N TYR A 164 -15.55 19.16 14.21
CA TYR A 164 -15.19 18.55 12.93
C TYR A 164 -14.11 19.36 12.22
N VAL A 165 -14.08 20.69 12.37
CA VAL A 165 -12.97 21.52 11.87
C VAL A 165 -11.68 21.14 12.61
N ASP A 166 -11.73 20.88 13.89
CA ASP A 166 -10.57 20.46 14.68
C ASP A 166 -10.05 19.08 14.27
N TRP A 167 -10.94 18.15 13.93
CA TRP A 167 -10.54 16.81 13.50
C TRP A 167 -10.06 16.76 12.06
N LEU A 168 -10.60 17.60 11.14
CA LEU A 168 -10.16 17.61 9.74
C LEU A 168 -8.89 18.40 9.48
N ALA A 169 -8.59 19.41 10.32
CA ALA A 169 -7.49 20.34 10.10
C ALA A 169 -6.12 19.67 9.90
N PRO A 170 -5.74 18.61 10.65
CA PRO A 170 -4.46 17.93 10.47
C PRO A 170 -4.26 17.30 9.10
N TYR A 171 -5.34 16.95 8.39
CA TYR A 171 -5.28 16.26 7.10
C TYR A 171 -5.04 17.18 5.90
N GLN A 172 -5.03 18.50 6.09
CA GLN A 172 -5.04 19.49 5.00
C GLN A 172 -6.14 19.18 3.97
N ALA A 173 -7.28 18.68 4.46
CA ALA A 173 -8.40 18.29 3.63
C ALA A 173 -9.18 19.49 3.11
N SER A 174 -9.72 19.39 1.89
CA SER A 174 -10.86 20.20 1.52
C SER A 174 -12.12 19.65 2.18
N VAL A 175 -13.06 20.51 2.59
CA VAL A 175 -14.25 20.07 3.29
C VAL A 175 -15.53 20.42 2.56
N ALA A 176 -16.29 19.38 2.16
CA ALA A 176 -17.60 19.47 1.54
C ALA A 176 -18.68 19.45 2.63
N HIS A 177 -19.49 20.49 2.66
CA HIS A 177 -20.57 20.62 3.64
C HIS A 177 -21.70 21.52 3.11
N VAL A 178 -22.84 21.52 3.82
CA VAL A 178 -24.00 22.40 3.52
C VAL A 178 -24.17 23.34 4.70
N GLY A 179 -23.53 24.50 4.65
CA GLY A 179 -23.52 25.45 5.73
C GLY A 179 -22.92 24.89 7.01
N GLY A 180 -23.21 25.49 8.16
CA GLY A 180 -22.66 25.10 9.45
C GLY A 180 -23.18 25.93 10.62
N SER A 181 -22.66 25.68 11.82
CA SER A 181 -22.85 26.60 12.95
C SER A 181 -22.08 27.90 12.68
N HIS A 182 -22.51 29.00 13.29
CA HIS A 182 -21.87 30.31 13.12
C HIS A 182 -20.35 30.22 13.35
N ALA A 183 -19.94 29.65 14.48
CA ALA A 183 -18.54 29.50 14.83
C ALA A 183 -17.76 28.66 13.82
N SER A 184 -18.32 27.53 13.34
CA SER A 184 -17.64 26.69 12.35
C SER A 184 -17.49 27.38 10.99
N LEU A 185 -18.49 28.17 10.56
CA LEU A 185 -18.42 28.92 9.31
C LEU A 185 -17.45 30.09 9.39
N GLN A 186 -17.39 30.78 10.53
CA GLN A 186 -16.43 31.83 10.76
C GLN A 186 -14.99 31.27 10.72
N GLU A 187 -14.76 30.13 11.38
CA GLU A 187 -13.44 29.48 11.41
C GLU A 187 -13.03 28.96 10.03
N ILE A 188 -13.89 28.20 9.34
CA ILE A 188 -13.53 27.54 8.07
C ILE A 188 -13.25 28.55 6.94
N ARG A 189 -13.83 29.76 7.05
CA ARG A 189 -13.70 30.84 6.05
C ARG A 189 -12.61 31.87 6.37
N ASN A 190 -11.78 31.64 7.38
CA ASN A 190 -10.73 32.56 7.79
C ASN A 190 -9.45 32.50 6.88
N GLY A 191 -9.51 31.76 5.76
CA GLY A 191 -8.42 31.62 4.80
C GLY A 191 -7.39 30.54 5.11
N LYS A 192 -7.50 29.85 6.23
CA LYS A 192 -6.55 28.77 6.62
C LYS A 192 -6.99 27.39 6.13
N TYR A 193 -8.19 27.25 5.60
CA TYR A 193 -8.81 25.99 5.24
C TYR A 193 -9.22 25.95 3.77
N ARG A 194 -9.49 24.76 3.29
CA ARG A 194 -9.95 24.48 1.93
C ARG A 194 -11.46 24.27 1.94
N ASP A 195 -12.20 25.36 2.04
CA ASP A 195 -13.65 25.35 2.08
C ASP A 195 -14.25 25.11 0.70
N ILE A 196 -15.10 24.07 0.57
CA ILE A 196 -15.88 23.74 -0.61
C ILE A 196 -17.37 23.60 -0.26
N ASP A 197 -17.89 24.57 0.52
CA ASP A 197 -19.29 24.68 0.92
C ASP A 197 -20.23 24.71 -0.29
N GLN A 198 -21.33 23.96 -0.21
CA GLN A 198 -22.39 23.86 -1.22
C GLN A 198 -23.00 25.24 -1.57
N PHE A 199 -23.14 26.14 -0.63
CA PHE A 199 -23.71 27.47 -0.88
C PHE A 199 -22.90 28.31 -1.86
N PHE A 200 -21.58 28.11 -1.91
CA PHE A 200 -20.68 28.83 -2.81
C PHE A 200 -20.23 28.01 -4.03
N ASN A 201 -20.53 26.73 -4.04
CA ASN A 201 -20.08 25.79 -5.08
C ASN A 201 -21.25 24.91 -5.57
N GLY A 202 -22.44 25.51 -5.74
CA GLY A 202 -23.68 24.79 -6.01
C GLY A 202 -23.66 23.85 -7.21
N SER A 203 -22.84 24.13 -8.24
CA SER A 203 -22.69 23.25 -9.41
C SER A 203 -22.04 21.90 -9.10
N SER A 204 -21.32 21.80 -7.98
CA SER A 204 -20.69 20.55 -7.52
C SER A 204 -21.61 19.68 -6.66
N TYR A 205 -22.83 20.14 -6.41
CA TYR A 205 -23.83 19.45 -5.59
C TYR A 205 -25.17 19.41 -6.32
N TRP A 206 -26.06 18.52 -5.87
CA TRP A 206 -27.44 18.48 -6.34
C TRP A 206 -28.37 17.99 -5.23
N ARG A 207 -29.68 18.20 -5.43
CA ARG A 207 -30.70 17.60 -4.56
C ARG A 207 -31.27 16.38 -5.24
N ALA A 208 -31.23 15.26 -4.55
CA ALA A 208 -31.88 14.03 -5.01
C ALA A 208 -33.41 14.17 -4.89
N ASN A 209 -34.14 13.55 -5.83
CA ASN A 209 -35.59 13.60 -5.88
C ASN A 209 -36.27 12.48 -5.09
N ASP A 210 -35.52 11.44 -4.75
CA ASP A 210 -35.99 10.26 -4.03
C ASP A 210 -35.96 10.42 -2.50
N ARG A 211 -35.53 11.60 -2.02
CA ARG A 211 -35.53 11.98 -0.60
C ARG A 211 -36.09 13.37 -0.41
N ARG A 212 -36.71 13.58 0.76
CA ARG A 212 -37.25 14.89 1.13
C ARG A 212 -36.17 15.85 1.62
N PRO A 213 -36.26 17.15 1.29
CA PRO A 213 -35.46 18.16 1.97
C PRO A 213 -35.71 18.12 3.49
N PRO A 214 -34.68 18.34 4.31
CA PRO A 214 -33.31 18.75 3.98
C PRO A 214 -32.35 17.56 3.80
N HIS A 215 -32.81 16.31 3.75
CA HIS A 215 -32.06 15.06 3.76
C HIS A 215 -31.64 14.58 2.36
N ASN A 216 -31.40 15.47 1.41
CA ASN A 216 -31.31 15.13 0.00
C ASN A 216 -30.22 15.85 -0.79
N VAL A 217 -29.22 16.45 -0.14
CA VAL A 217 -28.08 17.04 -0.86
C VAL A 217 -27.01 15.99 -1.06
N TYR A 218 -26.58 15.82 -2.32
CA TYR A 218 -25.56 14.85 -2.72
C TYR A 218 -24.43 15.51 -3.52
N THR A 219 -23.33 14.80 -3.63
CA THR A 219 -22.17 15.12 -4.46
C THR A 219 -21.53 13.86 -5.01
N SER A 220 -20.48 14.01 -5.84
CA SER A 220 -19.63 12.92 -6.33
C SER A 220 -18.17 13.33 -6.32
N PHE A 221 -17.25 12.37 -6.32
CA PHE A 221 -15.84 12.69 -6.44
C PHE A 221 -15.48 13.28 -7.81
N GLU A 222 -16.17 12.94 -8.88
CA GLU A 222 -16.00 13.61 -10.16
C GLU A 222 -16.13 15.14 -10.00
N LYS A 223 -17.21 15.58 -9.32
CA LYS A 223 -17.47 17.01 -9.08
C LYS A 223 -16.53 17.64 -8.06
N LEU A 224 -16.24 16.93 -6.97
CA LEU A 224 -15.35 17.44 -5.91
C LEU A 224 -13.89 17.51 -6.35
N ASP A 225 -13.40 16.55 -7.14
CA ASP A 225 -12.04 16.57 -7.67
C ASP A 225 -11.86 17.69 -8.71
N ALA A 226 -12.87 17.90 -9.57
CA ALA A 226 -12.88 19.03 -10.49
C ALA A 226 -12.88 20.39 -9.74
N LEU A 227 -13.67 20.50 -8.67
CA LEU A 227 -13.71 21.70 -7.82
C LEU A 227 -12.37 21.92 -7.10
N ASN A 228 -11.77 20.88 -6.51
CA ASN A 228 -10.47 20.95 -5.86
C ASN A 228 -9.38 21.37 -6.85
N ALA A 229 -9.37 20.80 -8.04
CA ALA A 229 -8.44 21.16 -9.10
C ALA A 229 -8.57 22.63 -9.51
N GLY A 230 -9.81 23.12 -9.71
CA GLY A 230 -10.11 24.50 -10.03
C GLY A 230 -9.68 25.49 -8.94
N LYS A 231 -9.72 25.09 -7.66
CA LYS A 231 -9.25 25.88 -6.52
C LYS A 231 -7.74 25.73 -6.24
N GLY A 232 -7.03 24.90 -7.00
CA GLY A 232 -5.59 24.66 -6.81
C GLY A 232 -5.26 23.70 -5.65
N TYR A 233 -6.21 22.96 -5.09
CA TYR A 233 -6.01 21.98 -4.01
C TYR A 233 -5.52 20.65 -4.59
N LYS A 234 -4.23 20.59 -4.99
CA LYS A 234 -3.66 19.48 -5.78
C LYS A 234 -3.03 18.37 -4.94
N SER A 235 -2.71 18.63 -3.68
CA SER A 235 -2.07 17.65 -2.80
C SER A 235 -2.40 17.93 -1.34
N SER A 236 -2.24 16.93 -0.48
CA SER A 236 -2.32 17.06 0.98
C SER A 236 -1.08 16.41 1.61
N GLN A 237 -0.53 17.08 2.65
CA GLN A 237 0.58 16.57 3.45
C GLN A 237 0.10 16.43 4.88
N PHE A 238 0.15 15.23 5.43
CA PHE A 238 -0.32 14.93 6.79
C PHE A 238 0.36 13.68 7.33
N THR A 239 0.33 13.52 8.63
CA THR A 239 0.66 12.28 9.33
C THR A 239 -0.60 11.67 9.90
N SER A 240 -0.64 10.36 10.02
CA SER A 240 -1.75 9.60 10.56
C SER A 240 -1.24 8.40 11.37
N PHE A 241 -2.14 7.53 11.77
CA PHE A 241 -1.80 6.34 12.57
C PHE A 241 -0.84 5.41 11.83
N THR A 242 0.11 4.84 12.59
CA THR A 242 0.91 3.71 12.09
C THR A 242 0.00 2.50 11.91
N ARG A 243 0.17 1.79 10.78
CA ARG A 243 -0.70 0.67 10.43
C ARG A 243 0.08 -0.59 10.05
N THR A 244 -0.52 -1.75 10.34
CA THR A 244 0.00 -3.06 9.99
C THR A 244 -1.12 -3.97 9.49
N ASP A 245 -0.75 -5.10 8.89
CA ASP A 245 -1.73 -6.13 8.56
C ASP A 245 -2.31 -6.71 9.85
N GLY A 246 -3.63 -6.70 9.95
CA GLY A 246 -4.34 -7.26 11.09
C GLY A 246 -4.37 -8.79 11.04
N LYS A 247 -4.31 -9.41 12.21
CA LYS A 247 -4.55 -10.84 12.37
C LYS A 247 -5.63 -11.07 13.41
N ALA A 248 -6.72 -11.74 13.01
CA ALA A 248 -7.78 -12.11 13.93
C ALA A 248 -7.23 -12.86 15.15
N SER A 249 -7.65 -12.45 16.34
CA SER A 249 -7.24 -13.08 17.60
C SER A 249 -7.76 -14.53 17.70
N ASP A 250 -6.93 -15.40 18.24
CA ASP A 250 -7.37 -16.75 18.59
C ASP A 250 -8.23 -16.75 19.87
N LYS A 251 -8.09 -15.70 20.69
CA LYS A 251 -8.84 -15.48 21.92
C LYS A 251 -9.46 -14.09 21.93
N PRO A 252 -10.54 -13.85 21.16
CA PRO A 252 -11.19 -12.55 21.14
C PRO A 252 -11.84 -12.25 22.50
N ASN A 253 -11.84 -10.98 22.90
CA ASN A 253 -12.49 -10.47 24.10
C ASN A 253 -13.38 -9.26 23.84
N ALA A 254 -13.61 -8.94 22.55
CA ALA A 254 -14.48 -7.88 22.09
C ALA A 254 -15.17 -8.33 20.80
N THR A 255 -16.05 -9.32 20.91
CA THR A 255 -16.84 -9.87 19.80
C THR A 255 -18.15 -9.14 19.57
N SER A 256 -18.60 -8.39 20.56
CA SER A 256 -19.79 -7.56 20.56
C SER A 256 -19.46 -6.24 21.24
N ILE A 257 -19.77 -5.11 20.61
CA ILE A 257 -19.46 -3.77 21.11
C ILE A 257 -20.72 -2.91 21.03
N ASP A 258 -21.10 -2.29 22.13
CA ASP A 258 -22.16 -1.29 22.18
C ASP A 258 -21.58 0.08 22.46
N ILE A 259 -21.95 1.07 21.67
CA ILE A 259 -21.60 2.49 21.86
C ILE A 259 -22.89 3.28 21.98
N ASN A 260 -23.11 3.84 23.17
CA ASN A 260 -24.24 4.68 23.48
C ASN A 260 -23.85 6.16 23.33
N PHE A 261 -24.43 6.84 22.35
CA PHE A 261 -24.23 8.28 22.14
C PHE A 261 -25.27 9.10 22.89
N SER A 262 -26.56 8.82 22.70
CA SER A 262 -27.65 9.65 23.20
C SER A 262 -28.95 8.90 23.43
N SER A 263 -29.48 8.28 22.40
CA SER A 263 -30.75 7.56 22.42
C SER A 263 -30.66 6.29 21.59
N SER A 264 -31.64 5.40 21.73
CA SER A 264 -31.71 4.15 21.00
C SER A 264 -31.64 4.31 19.47
N TRP A 265 -32.06 5.46 18.91
CA TRP A 265 -31.98 5.76 17.48
C TRP A 265 -30.56 5.99 16.95
N TYR A 266 -29.63 6.37 17.83
CA TYR A 266 -28.26 6.75 17.49
C TYR A 266 -27.21 5.88 18.15
N ASN A 267 -27.62 4.99 19.07
CA ASN A 267 -26.73 4.01 19.65
C ASN A 267 -26.31 3.01 18.60
N THR A 268 -25.04 2.66 18.60
CA THR A 268 -24.44 1.76 17.62
C THR A 268 -24.01 0.46 18.27
N HIS A 269 -24.11 -0.59 17.51
CA HIS A 269 -23.67 -1.92 17.87
C HIS A 269 -22.74 -2.46 16.78
N TYR A 270 -21.73 -3.24 17.17
CA TYR A 270 -20.81 -3.88 16.25
C TYR A 270 -20.63 -5.34 16.63
N ASP A 271 -20.85 -6.23 15.68
CA ASP A 271 -20.55 -7.66 15.77
C ASP A 271 -19.22 -7.95 15.07
N TYR A 272 -18.30 -8.60 15.77
CA TYR A 272 -17.03 -8.97 15.18
C TYR A 272 -17.19 -10.16 14.21
N ASP A 273 -16.84 -9.95 12.97
CA ASP A 273 -16.70 -11.02 11.98
C ASP A 273 -15.25 -11.48 11.88
N LYS A 274 -14.95 -12.63 12.46
CA LYS A 274 -13.60 -13.22 12.46
C LYS A 274 -13.10 -13.57 11.05
N ALA A 275 -14.02 -13.91 10.14
CA ALA A 275 -13.65 -14.33 8.78
C ALA A 275 -13.09 -13.17 7.96
N SER A 276 -13.72 -12.00 8.04
CA SER A 276 -13.25 -10.77 7.38
C SER A 276 -12.31 -9.94 8.25
N ASN A 277 -12.19 -10.26 9.54
CA ASN A 277 -11.48 -9.47 10.55
C ASN A 277 -11.98 -8.02 10.64
N THR A 278 -13.30 -7.84 10.62
CA THR A 278 -13.99 -6.54 10.64
C THR A 278 -15.13 -6.53 11.66
N TYR A 279 -15.73 -5.38 11.89
CA TYR A 279 -16.84 -5.18 12.81
C TYR A 279 -18.11 -4.77 12.05
N LEU A 280 -19.11 -5.65 12.00
CA LEU A 280 -20.38 -5.42 11.31
C LEU A 280 -21.22 -4.40 12.08
N ARG A 281 -21.34 -3.18 11.55
CA ARG A 281 -22.00 -2.06 12.23
C ARG A 281 -23.51 -2.16 12.14
N SER A 282 -24.21 -1.86 13.25
CA SER A 282 -25.65 -1.61 13.35
C SER A 282 -25.90 -0.26 14.02
N ILE A 283 -27.04 0.36 13.77
CA ILE A 283 -27.47 1.60 14.41
C ILE A 283 -28.98 1.59 14.63
N GLY A 284 -29.44 1.98 15.79
CA GLY A 284 -30.87 1.95 16.12
C GLY A 284 -31.48 0.55 16.00
N GLY A 285 -30.70 -0.50 16.29
CA GLY A 285 -31.13 -1.89 16.18
C GLY A 285 -31.21 -2.41 14.73
N GLN A 286 -30.81 -1.62 13.72
CA GLN A 286 -30.86 -2.00 12.31
C GLN A 286 -29.44 -2.10 11.73
N ALA A 287 -29.24 -3.01 10.78
CA ALA A 287 -27.98 -3.14 10.04
C ALA A 287 -27.63 -1.81 9.35
N SER A 288 -26.42 -1.30 9.59
CA SER A 288 -25.93 -0.13 8.88
C SER A 288 -25.43 -0.53 7.51
N ASN A 289 -26.04 0.03 6.48
CA ASN A 289 -25.68 -0.23 5.09
C ASN A 289 -25.32 1.08 4.37
N ASP A 290 -24.31 0.99 3.50
CA ASP A 290 -24.15 1.89 2.38
C ASP A 290 -25.20 1.54 1.32
N ARG A 291 -25.78 2.53 0.68
CA ARG A 291 -26.89 2.33 -0.25
C ARG A 291 -26.48 1.53 -1.49
N GLU A 292 -25.28 1.78 -1.99
CA GLU A 292 -24.74 1.18 -3.20
C GLU A 292 -23.91 -0.08 -2.91
N GLU A 293 -23.22 -0.12 -1.74
CA GLU A 293 -22.21 -1.13 -1.47
C GLU A 293 -22.54 -2.07 -0.30
N GLY A 294 -23.70 -1.89 0.33
CA GLY A 294 -24.19 -2.79 1.38
C GLY A 294 -23.50 -2.59 2.74
N ARG A 295 -23.34 -3.66 3.48
CA ARG A 295 -22.98 -3.67 4.90
C ARG A 295 -21.72 -2.84 5.23
N LEU A 296 -21.83 -1.95 6.23
CA LEU A 296 -20.71 -1.24 6.81
C LEU A 296 -19.95 -2.16 7.79
N ALA A 297 -18.65 -2.30 7.58
CA ALA A 297 -17.81 -3.22 8.33
C ALA A 297 -16.37 -2.67 8.48
N PRO A 298 -16.13 -1.66 9.34
CA PRO A 298 -14.79 -1.12 9.56
C PRO A 298 -13.85 -2.18 10.14
N SER A 299 -12.56 -2.08 9.78
CA SER A 299 -11.49 -2.93 10.33
C SER A 299 -11.09 -2.52 11.75
N VAL A 300 -11.27 -1.24 12.09
CA VAL A 300 -10.93 -0.66 13.39
C VAL A 300 -12.08 0.21 13.86
N VAL A 301 -12.51 0.02 15.11
CA VAL A 301 -13.43 0.92 15.82
C VAL A 301 -12.69 1.53 17.00
N ILE A 302 -12.78 2.85 17.15
CA ILE A 302 -12.15 3.61 18.23
C ILE A 302 -13.25 4.39 18.97
N ALA A 303 -13.39 4.16 20.24
CA ALA A 303 -14.25 4.96 21.10
C ALA A 303 -13.38 5.98 21.85
N LEU A 304 -13.54 7.28 21.54
CA LEU A 304 -12.91 8.38 22.27
C LEU A 304 -13.86 8.90 23.32
N HIS A 305 -13.48 8.86 24.59
CA HIS A 305 -14.23 9.54 25.63
C HIS A 305 -13.93 11.04 25.59
N VAL A 306 -14.98 11.86 25.40
CA VAL A 306 -14.87 13.31 25.20
C VAL A 306 -15.76 14.07 26.16
N ASN A 307 -15.31 15.26 26.59
CA ASN A 307 -16.16 16.19 27.28
C ASN A 307 -17.05 16.93 26.29
N GLU A 308 -18.33 16.80 26.44
CA GLU A 308 -19.35 17.38 25.60
C GLU A 308 -20.34 18.23 26.44
N THR A 309 -20.71 19.37 25.89
CA THR A 309 -21.70 20.27 26.50
C THR A 309 -22.63 20.83 25.44
N THR A 310 -23.87 21.08 25.78
CA THR A 310 -24.80 21.79 24.91
C THR A 310 -24.47 23.28 24.89
N VAL A 311 -24.39 23.87 23.71
CA VAL A 311 -24.12 25.30 23.54
C VAL A 311 -25.34 26.11 23.97
N MET A 312 -25.15 27.02 24.90
CA MET A 312 -26.22 27.83 25.50
C MET A 312 -26.92 28.77 24.52
N GLU A 313 -26.23 29.20 23.46
CA GLU A 313 -26.72 30.17 22.45
C GLU A 313 -27.97 29.71 21.70
N ASP A 314 -28.11 28.41 21.46
CA ASP A 314 -29.26 27.85 20.74
C ASP A 314 -29.90 26.63 21.44
N GLY A 315 -29.32 26.14 22.52
CA GLY A 315 -29.87 25.08 23.38
C GLY A 315 -29.82 23.66 22.77
N TRP A 316 -29.26 23.47 21.59
CA TRP A 316 -29.24 22.14 20.94
C TRP A 316 -27.90 21.70 20.38
N ARG A 317 -27.03 22.63 19.90
CA ARG A 317 -25.75 22.26 19.33
C ARG A 317 -24.79 21.84 20.41
N GLN A 318 -23.94 20.88 20.08
CA GLN A 318 -22.94 20.41 20.98
C GLN A 318 -21.61 21.15 20.80
N SER A 319 -20.90 21.33 21.90
CA SER A 319 -19.49 21.70 21.92
C SER A 319 -18.72 20.53 22.48
N ILE A 320 -17.69 20.05 21.74
CA ILE A 320 -16.88 18.91 22.12
C ILE A 320 -15.44 19.38 22.32
N VAL A 321 -14.83 18.99 23.43
CA VAL A 321 -13.41 19.22 23.70
C VAL A 321 -12.59 18.23 22.85
N THR A 322 -11.90 18.74 21.85
CA THR A 322 -11.14 17.95 20.88
C THR A 322 -9.63 18.00 21.08
N ASN A 323 -9.14 18.99 21.85
CA ASN A 323 -7.72 19.18 22.14
C ASN A 323 -7.45 18.81 23.61
N GLY A 324 -6.26 18.27 23.88
CA GLY A 324 -5.88 17.76 25.20
C GLY A 324 -5.68 16.25 25.18
N THR A 325 -6.12 15.59 26.23
CA THR A 325 -6.01 14.14 26.42
C THR A 325 -7.28 13.58 27.01
N GLY A 326 -7.54 12.31 26.76
CA GLY A 326 -8.63 11.55 27.38
C GLY A 326 -8.45 10.06 27.17
N THR A 327 -9.33 9.27 27.73
CA THR A 327 -9.32 7.81 27.55
C THR A 327 -9.91 7.44 26.20
N ALA A 328 -9.41 6.35 25.62
CA ALA A 328 -9.94 5.74 24.42
C ALA A 328 -9.86 4.22 24.49
N THR A 329 -10.77 3.55 23.78
CA THR A 329 -10.70 2.11 23.57
C THR A 329 -10.60 1.82 22.07
N VAL A 330 -9.62 1.03 21.69
CA VAL A 330 -9.40 0.58 20.31
C VAL A 330 -9.86 -0.86 20.18
N PHE A 331 -10.78 -1.10 19.25
CA PHE A 331 -11.29 -2.42 18.90
C PHE A 331 -10.75 -2.82 17.53
N GLN A 332 -10.01 -3.89 17.48
CA GLN A 332 -9.47 -4.51 16.27
C GLN A 332 -9.10 -5.97 16.53
N ASN A 333 -9.11 -6.81 15.51
CA ASN A 333 -8.76 -8.24 15.64
C ASN A 333 -9.68 -9.05 16.60
N GLY A 334 -10.89 -8.55 16.91
CA GLY A 334 -11.77 -9.13 17.91
C GLY A 334 -11.34 -8.83 19.35
N THR A 335 -10.46 -7.84 19.58
CA THR A 335 -9.95 -7.48 20.90
C THR A 335 -10.17 -6.01 21.21
N ALA A 336 -10.28 -5.68 22.50
CA ALA A 336 -10.31 -4.32 23.02
C ALA A 336 -8.97 -3.99 23.68
N ALA A 337 -8.47 -2.78 23.43
CA ALA A 337 -7.29 -2.23 24.09
C ALA A 337 -7.58 -0.81 24.57
N GLU A 338 -7.47 -0.58 25.85
CA GLU A 338 -7.57 0.76 26.43
C GLU A 338 -6.29 1.54 26.17
N CYS A 339 -6.44 2.83 25.85
CA CYS A 339 -5.33 3.73 25.58
C CYS A 339 -5.70 5.19 25.92
N THR A 340 -4.77 6.09 25.74
CA THR A 340 -4.98 7.52 25.87
C THR A 340 -5.01 8.16 24.50
N TRP A 341 -6.06 8.90 24.17
CA TRP A 341 -6.01 9.81 23.03
C TRP A 341 -5.33 11.12 23.44
N ARG A 342 -4.57 11.72 22.49
CA ARG A 342 -3.91 13.00 22.65
C ARG A 342 -4.02 13.81 21.36
N LYS A 343 -4.32 15.10 21.50
CA LYS A 343 -4.31 16.08 20.41
C LYS A 343 -3.90 17.42 20.98
N ASN A 344 -2.69 17.90 20.65
CA ASN A 344 -2.10 19.06 21.31
C ASN A 344 -2.79 20.38 20.93
N ASP A 345 -3.17 20.51 19.66
CA ASP A 345 -3.86 21.69 19.13
C ASP A 345 -4.71 21.28 17.90
N ARG A 346 -5.37 22.26 17.29
CA ARG A 346 -6.25 22.05 16.13
C ARG A 346 -5.56 21.39 14.95
N PHE A 347 -4.31 21.73 14.67
CA PHE A 347 -3.57 21.22 13.51
C PHE A 347 -2.71 19.99 13.82
N SER A 348 -2.55 19.66 15.09
CA SER A 348 -1.87 18.43 15.51
C SER A 348 -2.71 17.19 15.18
N PRO A 349 -2.10 16.07 14.75
CA PRO A 349 -2.83 14.82 14.54
C PRO A 349 -3.42 14.29 15.85
N LEU A 350 -4.50 13.52 15.74
CA LEU A 350 -4.98 12.68 16.84
C LEU A 350 -3.99 11.52 17.01
N GLU A 351 -3.51 11.33 18.22
CA GLU A 351 -2.61 10.24 18.61
C GLU A 351 -3.32 9.31 19.60
N LEU A 352 -2.98 8.03 19.52
CA LEU A 352 -3.41 7.01 20.49
C LEU A 352 -2.16 6.42 21.14
N ILE A 353 -2.07 6.49 22.44
CA ILE A 353 -0.89 6.13 23.23
C ILE A 353 -1.26 5.01 24.19
N ASP A 354 -0.55 3.89 24.14
CA ASP A 354 -0.75 2.76 25.05
C ASP A 354 -0.20 3.03 26.48
N ALA A 355 -0.44 2.12 27.40
CA ALA A 355 0.04 2.21 28.78
C ALA A 355 1.57 2.25 28.90
N ALA A 356 2.31 1.80 27.87
CA ALA A 356 3.76 1.88 27.80
C ALA A 356 4.28 3.16 27.12
N SER A 357 3.40 4.16 26.91
CA SER A 357 3.68 5.43 26.23
C SER A 357 4.13 5.27 24.78
N LYS A 358 3.72 4.20 24.11
CA LYS A 358 3.99 3.95 22.70
C LYS A 358 2.75 4.24 21.83
N PRO A 359 2.92 4.69 20.60
CA PRO A 359 1.82 4.82 19.67
C PRO A 359 1.12 3.47 19.44
N VAL A 360 -0.20 3.45 19.50
CA VAL A 360 -1.02 2.29 19.15
C VAL A 360 -0.94 2.07 17.65
N VAL A 361 -0.60 0.84 17.24
CA VAL A 361 -0.57 0.44 15.84
C VAL A 361 -1.95 -0.10 15.45
N LEU A 362 -2.54 0.46 14.39
CA LEU A 362 -3.86 0.08 13.91
C LEU A 362 -3.78 -0.94 12.76
N ASN A 363 -4.84 -1.73 12.60
CA ASN A 363 -5.01 -2.54 11.40
C ASN A 363 -5.20 -1.66 10.16
N ARG A 364 -4.78 -2.18 9.00
CA ARG A 364 -5.15 -1.60 7.71
C ARG A 364 -6.64 -1.75 7.45
N GLY A 365 -7.21 -0.78 6.74
CA GLY A 365 -8.62 -0.72 6.39
C GLY A 365 -9.33 0.48 6.98
N GLN A 366 -10.66 0.52 6.80
CA GLN A 366 -11.50 1.60 7.31
C GLN A 366 -11.41 1.72 8.83
N THR A 367 -11.26 2.95 9.31
CA THR A 367 -11.26 3.27 10.74
C THR A 367 -12.49 4.12 11.08
N TRP A 368 -13.27 3.67 12.07
CA TRP A 368 -14.41 4.38 12.61
C TRP A 368 -14.09 4.93 14.00
N ILE A 369 -14.17 6.23 14.17
CA ILE A 369 -13.82 6.95 15.40
C ILE A 369 -15.09 7.55 15.98
N ALA A 370 -15.58 6.98 17.08
CA ALA A 370 -16.77 7.43 17.80
C ALA A 370 -16.34 8.35 18.94
N ALA A 371 -16.80 9.60 18.93
CA ALA A 371 -16.65 10.52 20.06
C ALA A 371 -17.82 10.29 21.04
N VAL A 372 -17.53 9.60 22.13
CA VAL A 372 -18.51 9.18 23.15
C VAL A 372 -18.53 10.19 24.28
N PRO A 373 -19.68 10.82 24.57
CA PRO A 373 -19.78 11.76 25.68
C PRO A 373 -19.42 11.11 27.03
N ASN A 374 -18.62 11.78 27.84
CA ASN A 374 -18.32 11.38 29.23
C ASN A 374 -19.55 11.39 30.14
N SER A 375 -20.55 12.21 29.77
CA SER A 375 -21.81 12.29 30.51
C SER A 375 -22.97 11.87 29.61
N GLY A 376 -23.70 10.84 29.99
CA GLY A 376 -24.84 10.32 29.23
C GLY A 376 -24.50 9.40 28.06
N GLY A 377 -23.22 9.26 27.71
CA GLY A 377 -22.72 8.26 26.78
C GLY A 377 -22.08 7.06 27.49
N GLY A 378 -21.66 6.06 26.70
CA GLY A 378 -20.97 4.91 27.28
C GLY A 378 -20.58 3.88 26.25
N ILE A 379 -19.67 3.00 26.63
CA ILE A 379 -19.25 1.84 25.84
C ILE A 379 -19.32 0.58 26.70
N SER A 380 -19.67 -0.52 26.09
CA SER A 380 -19.54 -1.86 26.67
C SER A 380 -19.17 -2.86 25.59
N TRP A 381 -18.52 -3.94 25.98
CA TRP A 381 -18.12 -5.01 25.05
C TRP A 381 -17.98 -6.36 25.75
N GLN A 382 -18.02 -7.44 24.98
CA GLN A 382 -17.86 -8.81 25.44
C GLN A 382 -17.19 -9.68 24.38
#